data_e8554f2f7d7093f0029107c725745a12
#
_entry.id   e8554f2f7d7093f0029107c725745a12
#
_cell.length_a   1.000
_cell.length_b   1.000
_cell.length_c   1.000
_cell.angle_alpha   90.00
_cell.angle_beta   90.00
_cell.angle_gamma   90.00
#
_symmetry.space_group_name_H-M   'P 1'
#
loop_
_entity.id
_entity.type
_entity.pdbx_description
1 polymer ?
#
loop_
_entity_poly.entity_id
_entity_poly.type
_entity_poly.pdbx_seq_one_letter_code
_entity_poly.pdbx_strand_id
1 'polypeptide(L)'
;MINKIPKHEIGAESKAISKIVFDTVELAKNHFEIVKKRFLDVNSWELFAGKNKAKFTLRNQEGELILNQPKVGNYISIEVPLLPNKDKDHFEWVKIEVYEEEKKEDYEAIYIRVRPTSNPTNATDETVHFLDSKATSNFFIRRNEMEISAEIYAINEIPNFEDKTISEKIRNKAVALGGMLFGSKLQWEGLTDGLIRREK
;
A
#
# COMPACT_ATOMS: atom_id res chain seq x y z
N MET A 1 -5.13 -10.18 -14.03
CA MET A 1 -5.22 -9.20 -12.90
C MET A 1 -4.88 -7.75 -13.26
N ILE A 2 -3.86 -7.42 -14.07
CA ILE A 2 -3.49 -6.02 -14.42
C ILE A 2 -4.68 -5.18 -14.92
N ASN A 3 -5.61 -5.78 -15.66
CA ASN A 3 -6.81 -5.07 -16.17
C ASN A 3 -7.80 -4.64 -15.07
N LYS A 4 -7.51 -4.93 -13.80
CA LYS A 4 -8.35 -4.56 -12.64
C LYS A 4 -7.90 -3.30 -11.93
N ILE A 5 -6.72 -2.77 -12.27
CA ILE A 5 -6.30 -1.46 -11.79
C ILE A 5 -7.28 -0.43 -12.36
N PRO A 6 -7.86 0.47 -11.53
CA PRO A 6 -8.71 1.53 -12.03
C PRO A 6 -8.00 2.36 -13.08
N LYS A 7 -8.75 2.90 -14.04
CA LYS A 7 -8.18 3.83 -15.01
C LYS A 7 -7.72 5.10 -14.29
N HIS A 8 -6.59 5.63 -14.73
CA HIS A 8 -6.19 6.97 -14.33
C HIS A 8 -7.12 7.98 -15.01
N GLU A 9 -7.82 8.77 -14.21
CA GLU A 9 -8.77 9.78 -14.69
C GLU A 9 -8.30 11.19 -14.34
N ILE A 10 -7.76 11.36 -13.12
CA ILE A 10 -7.41 12.67 -12.59
C ILE A 10 -6.33 12.55 -11.47
N GLY A 11 -5.58 13.64 -11.24
CA GLY A 11 -4.58 13.68 -10.17
C GLY A 11 -3.24 13.06 -10.58
N ALA A 12 -2.43 12.70 -9.59
CA ALA A 12 -1.15 12.06 -9.82
C ALA A 12 -1.31 10.53 -9.90
N GLU A 13 -0.35 9.91 -10.58
CA GLU A 13 -0.12 8.47 -10.54
C GLU A 13 1.34 8.19 -10.22
N SER A 14 1.58 7.12 -9.51
CA SER A 14 2.92 6.63 -9.25
C SER A 14 2.95 5.10 -9.33
N LYS A 15 4.13 4.56 -9.65
CA LYS A 15 4.35 3.12 -9.67
C LYS A 15 5.73 2.75 -9.16
N ALA A 16 5.80 1.64 -8.46
CA ALA A 16 7.04 0.98 -8.10
C ALA A 16 6.95 -0.50 -8.49
N ILE A 17 7.98 -1.01 -9.12
CA ILE A 17 8.05 -2.39 -9.59
C ILE A 17 9.45 -2.91 -9.32
N SER A 18 9.54 -3.98 -8.55
CA SER A 18 10.76 -4.73 -8.32
C SER A 18 10.61 -6.15 -8.86
N LYS A 19 11.67 -6.69 -9.45
CA LYS A 19 11.68 -8.01 -10.07
C LYS A 19 12.93 -8.79 -9.69
N ILE A 20 12.77 -10.11 -9.62
CA ILE A 20 13.88 -11.04 -9.42
C ILE A 20 13.63 -12.29 -10.27
N VAL A 21 14.69 -12.81 -10.86
CA VAL A 21 14.64 -14.03 -11.69
C VAL A 21 15.46 -15.13 -11.02
N PHE A 22 14.93 -16.34 -11.03
CA PHE A 22 15.56 -17.53 -10.48
C PHE A 22 16.04 -18.44 -11.60
N ASP A 23 16.99 -19.33 -11.30
CA ASP A 23 17.55 -20.26 -12.29
C ASP A 23 16.58 -21.41 -12.64
N THR A 24 15.61 -21.70 -11.76
CA THR A 24 14.61 -22.73 -11.96
C THR A 24 13.23 -22.30 -11.47
N VAL A 25 12.18 -22.89 -12.05
CA VAL A 25 10.78 -22.68 -11.62
C VAL A 25 10.58 -23.12 -10.17
N GLU A 26 11.24 -24.19 -9.75
CA GLU A 26 11.14 -24.71 -8.37
C GLU A 26 11.70 -23.71 -7.35
N LEU A 27 12.87 -23.13 -7.61
CA LEU A 27 13.43 -22.07 -6.76
C LEU A 27 12.51 -20.85 -6.71
N ALA A 28 11.94 -20.46 -7.84
CA ALA A 28 10.98 -19.37 -7.90
C ALA A 28 9.70 -19.68 -7.07
N LYS A 29 9.14 -20.90 -7.19
CA LYS A 29 7.98 -21.34 -6.40
C LYS A 29 8.29 -21.26 -4.90
N ASN A 30 9.41 -21.81 -4.47
CA ASN A 30 9.81 -21.82 -3.05
C ASN A 30 10.00 -20.39 -2.52
N HIS A 31 10.64 -19.50 -3.28
CA HIS A 31 10.81 -18.11 -2.87
C HIS A 31 9.49 -17.34 -2.90
N PHE A 32 8.59 -17.63 -3.83
CA PHE A 32 7.29 -16.98 -3.89
C PHE A 32 6.43 -17.25 -2.64
N GLU A 33 6.54 -18.41 -2.02
CA GLU A 33 5.88 -18.68 -0.73
C GLU A 33 6.42 -17.77 0.40
N ILE A 34 7.70 -17.41 0.36
CA ILE A 34 8.28 -16.41 1.29
C ILE A 34 7.70 -15.03 1.00
N VAL A 35 7.66 -14.64 -0.29
CA VAL A 35 7.10 -13.36 -0.72
C VAL A 35 5.62 -13.24 -0.33
N LYS A 36 4.84 -14.32 -0.47
CA LYS A 36 3.43 -14.38 -0.02
C LYS A 36 3.30 -14.10 1.48
N LYS A 37 4.11 -14.78 2.30
CA LYS A 37 4.09 -14.56 3.76
C LYS A 37 4.37 -13.11 4.11
N ARG A 38 5.40 -12.51 3.51
CA ARG A 38 5.76 -11.10 3.72
C ARG A 38 4.65 -10.14 3.26
N PHE A 39 4.06 -10.41 2.10
CA PHE A 39 3.00 -9.59 1.51
C PHE A 39 1.70 -9.64 2.32
N LEU A 40 1.33 -10.81 2.82
CA LEU A 40 0.11 -11.00 3.61
C LEU A 40 0.26 -10.54 5.07
N ASP A 41 1.48 -10.39 5.56
CA ASP A 41 1.76 -9.80 6.86
C ASP A 41 1.91 -8.28 6.76
N VAL A 42 0.77 -7.60 6.57
CA VAL A 42 0.69 -6.13 6.46
C VAL A 42 1.33 -5.43 7.65
N ASN A 43 1.23 -6.02 8.84
CA ASN A 43 1.77 -5.45 10.07
C ASN A 43 3.32 -5.39 10.09
N SER A 44 3.97 -6.14 9.21
CA SER A 44 5.44 -6.17 9.08
C SER A 44 5.97 -5.43 7.85
N TRP A 45 5.12 -4.76 7.06
CA TRP A 45 5.56 -4.10 5.82
C TRP A 45 6.64 -3.05 6.06
N GLU A 46 6.63 -2.35 7.20
CA GLU A 46 7.66 -1.38 7.55
C GLU A 46 9.07 -2.00 7.62
N LEU A 47 9.18 -3.26 8.04
CA LEU A 47 10.46 -3.98 8.15
C LEU A 47 11.07 -4.24 6.77
N PHE A 48 10.23 -4.42 5.77
CA PHE A 48 10.65 -4.66 4.39
C PHE A 48 10.91 -3.35 3.65
N ALA A 49 10.14 -2.29 3.94
CA ALA A 49 10.27 -0.99 3.28
C ALA A 49 11.55 -0.22 3.64
N GLY A 50 12.22 -0.57 4.75
CA GLY A 50 13.46 0.08 5.21
C GLY A 50 13.22 1.13 6.30
N LYS A 51 14.29 1.82 6.71
CA LYS A 51 14.25 2.79 7.82
C LYS A 51 13.42 4.04 7.48
N ASN A 52 12.75 4.62 8.49
CA ASN A 52 11.97 5.85 8.41
C ASN A 52 10.83 5.82 7.39
N LYS A 53 10.20 4.66 7.22
CA LYS A 53 9.05 4.47 6.34
C LYS A 53 7.75 4.48 7.12
N ALA A 54 6.62 4.55 6.40
CA ALA A 54 5.32 4.46 7.02
C ALA A 54 5.13 3.09 7.69
N LYS A 55 4.46 3.11 8.83
CA LYS A 55 4.03 1.91 9.53
C LYS A 55 2.61 1.58 9.13
N PHE A 56 2.38 0.33 8.78
CA PHE A 56 1.08 -0.19 8.38
C PHE A 56 0.55 -1.10 9.47
N THR A 57 -0.73 -0.97 9.81
CA THR A 57 -1.36 -1.84 10.80
C THR A 57 -2.70 -2.32 10.27
N LEU A 58 -2.83 -3.64 10.12
CA LEU A 58 -4.09 -4.26 9.69
C LEU A 58 -5.11 -4.22 10.83
N ARG A 59 -6.35 -3.81 10.51
CA ARG A 59 -7.40 -3.58 11.50
C ARG A 59 -8.74 -4.15 11.05
N ASN A 60 -9.59 -4.50 12.03
CA ASN A 60 -10.98 -4.89 11.80
C ASN A 60 -11.90 -3.66 11.64
N GLN A 61 -13.21 -3.90 11.54
CA GLN A 61 -14.21 -2.82 11.40
C GLN A 61 -14.38 -1.98 12.67
N GLU A 62 -13.99 -2.52 13.80
CA GLU A 62 -13.97 -1.85 15.12
C GLU A 62 -12.67 -1.06 15.34
N GLY A 63 -11.76 -1.02 14.33
CA GLY A 63 -10.47 -0.32 14.41
C GLY A 63 -9.40 -1.05 15.25
N GLU A 64 -9.67 -2.27 15.68
CA GLU A 64 -8.75 -3.06 16.48
C GLU A 64 -7.68 -3.74 15.59
N LEU A 65 -6.46 -3.85 16.11
CA LEU A 65 -5.38 -4.58 15.45
C LEU A 65 -5.74 -6.06 15.29
N ILE A 66 -5.53 -6.59 14.09
CA ILE A 66 -5.67 -8.02 13.80
C ILE A 66 -4.38 -8.60 13.22
N LEU A 67 -4.09 -9.85 13.58
CA LEU A 67 -2.89 -10.58 13.13
C LEU A 67 -3.23 -11.60 12.02
N ASN A 68 -4.45 -11.61 11.54
CA ASN A 68 -4.91 -12.47 10.46
C ASN A 68 -4.45 -11.95 9.09
N GLN A 69 -4.60 -12.79 8.08
CA GLN A 69 -4.39 -12.34 6.70
C GLN A 69 -5.41 -11.25 6.30
N PRO A 70 -4.99 -10.28 5.46
CA PRO A 70 -5.88 -9.23 4.98
C PRO A 70 -7.03 -9.82 4.16
N LYS A 71 -8.21 -9.22 4.27
CA LYS A 71 -9.40 -9.57 3.49
C LYS A 71 -10.23 -8.34 3.17
N VAL A 72 -11.11 -8.45 2.19
CA VAL A 72 -12.06 -7.38 1.84
C VAL A 72 -12.85 -6.96 3.08
N GLY A 73 -12.96 -5.64 3.27
CA GLY A 73 -13.63 -5.03 4.42
C GLY A 73 -12.74 -4.75 5.62
N ASN A 74 -11.51 -5.28 5.67
CA ASN A 74 -10.51 -4.85 6.64
C ASN A 74 -10.02 -3.44 6.34
N TYR A 75 -9.45 -2.80 7.34
CA TYR A 75 -8.82 -1.49 7.26
C TYR A 75 -7.30 -1.61 7.45
N ILE A 76 -6.59 -0.62 6.97
CA ILE A 76 -5.16 -0.44 7.29
C ILE A 76 -5.03 0.99 7.81
N SER A 77 -4.54 1.12 9.04
CA SER A 77 -4.09 2.41 9.56
C SER A 77 -2.63 2.62 9.20
N ILE A 78 -2.31 3.82 8.73
CA ILE A 78 -0.98 4.18 8.24
C ILE A 78 -0.46 5.33 9.09
N GLU A 79 0.65 5.09 9.77
CA GLU A 79 1.39 6.10 10.50
C GLU A 79 2.54 6.60 9.63
N VAL A 80 2.49 7.86 9.22
CA VAL A 80 3.52 8.47 8.38
C VAL A 80 4.46 9.29 9.25
N PRO A 81 5.75 8.98 9.30
CA PRO A 81 6.71 9.76 10.06
C PRO A 81 6.72 11.22 9.64
N LEU A 82 6.79 12.14 10.61
CA LEU A 82 6.93 13.58 10.40
C LEU A 82 5.69 14.32 9.86
N LEU A 83 4.56 13.65 9.65
CA LEU A 83 3.31 14.36 9.37
C LEU A 83 2.58 14.71 10.65
N PRO A 84 2.15 15.98 10.82
CA PRO A 84 1.18 16.34 11.85
C PRO A 84 -0.19 15.82 11.36
N ASN A 85 -0.65 14.73 11.92
CA ASN A 85 -1.97 14.22 11.60
C ASN A 85 -3.05 15.01 12.34
N LYS A 86 -4.19 15.22 11.69
CA LYS A 86 -5.32 16.00 12.25
C LYS A 86 -6.10 15.25 13.32
N ASP A 87 -6.12 13.92 13.21
CA ASP A 87 -6.82 13.08 14.17
C ASP A 87 -6.01 12.92 15.45
N LYS A 88 -6.73 12.75 16.57
CA LYS A 88 -6.13 12.46 17.88
C LYS A 88 -5.25 11.21 17.86
N ASP A 89 -5.52 10.31 16.91
CA ASP A 89 -4.85 9.01 16.76
C ASP A 89 -3.69 9.02 15.76
N HIS A 90 -3.45 10.14 15.05
CA HIS A 90 -2.33 10.31 14.11
C HIS A 90 -2.24 9.28 12.97
N PHE A 91 -3.34 8.67 12.55
CA PHE A 91 -3.37 7.66 11.48
C PHE A 91 -4.11 8.14 10.23
N GLU A 92 -3.61 7.75 9.08
CA GLU A 92 -4.35 7.75 7.83
C GLU A 92 -5.00 6.37 7.63
N TRP A 93 -6.23 6.35 7.17
CA TRP A 93 -7.01 5.12 7.07
C TRP A 93 -7.33 4.78 5.63
N VAL A 94 -7.12 3.52 5.27
CA VAL A 94 -7.57 2.97 4.00
C VAL A 94 -8.35 1.68 4.24
N LYS A 95 -9.33 1.41 3.37
CA LYS A 95 -10.15 0.20 3.40
C LYS A 95 -9.74 -0.74 2.28
N ILE A 96 -9.64 -2.03 2.56
CA ILE A 96 -9.40 -3.06 1.55
C ILE A 96 -10.70 -3.29 0.79
N GLU A 97 -10.72 -2.93 -0.50
CA GLU A 97 -11.86 -3.09 -1.39
C GLU A 97 -11.80 -4.38 -2.22
N VAL A 98 -10.58 -4.81 -2.55
CA VAL A 98 -10.36 -6.00 -3.37
C VAL A 98 -9.24 -6.81 -2.75
N TYR A 99 -9.45 -8.11 -2.67
CA TYR A 99 -8.46 -9.12 -2.38
C TYR A 99 -8.69 -10.30 -3.34
N GLU A 100 -7.69 -10.64 -4.13
CA GLU A 100 -7.79 -11.71 -5.11
C GLU A 100 -6.51 -12.53 -5.14
N GLU A 101 -6.67 -13.83 -5.28
CA GLU A 101 -5.59 -14.77 -5.55
C GLU A 101 -5.86 -15.49 -6.87
N GLU A 102 -4.79 -15.71 -7.63
CA GLU A 102 -4.81 -16.54 -8.83
C GLU A 102 -3.65 -17.52 -8.76
N LYS A 103 -3.93 -18.80 -8.97
CA LYS A 103 -2.93 -19.86 -8.98
C LYS A 103 -3.13 -20.76 -10.18
N LYS A 104 -2.09 -20.85 -11.02
CA LYS A 104 -1.93 -21.77 -12.14
C LYS A 104 -0.56 -22.44 -12.05
N GLU A 105 -0.29 -23.40 -12.88
CA GLU A 105 0.98 -24.13 -12.86
C GLU A 105 2.20 -23.20 -12.98
N ASP A 106 2.17 -22.30 -13.96
CA ASP A 106 3.30 -21.41 -14.27
C ASP A 106 3.10 -19.96 -13.77
N TYR A 107 1.93 -19.68 -13.17
CA TYR A 107 1.57 -18.33 -12.76
C TYR A 107 0.85 -18.32 -11.42
N GLU A 108 1.35 -17.49 -10.50
CA GLU A 108 0.68 -17.20 -9.23
C GLU A 108 0.66 -15.69 -9.02
N ALA A 109 -0.43 -15.17 -8.44
CA ALA A 109 -0.53 -13.75 -8.11
C ALA A 109 -1.48 -13.51 -6.95
N ILE A 110 -1.17 -12.47 -6.16
CA ILE A 110 -2.07 -11.91 -5.15
C ILE A 110 -2.21 -10.43 -5.44
N TYR A 111 -3.44 -9.94 -5.36
CA TYR A 111 -3.81 -8.55 -5.57
C TYR A 111 -4.60 -8.01 -4.39
N ILE A 112 -4.18 -6.87 -3.87
CA ILE A 112 -4.89 -6.09 -2.86
C ILE A 112 -5.09 -4.67 -3.38
N ARG A 113 -6.33 -4.17 -3.35
CA ARG A 113 -6.65 -2.76 -3.59
C ARG A 113 -7.19 -2.12 -2.33
N VAL A 114 -6.65 -0.96 -2.01
CA VAL A 114 -7.13 -0.15 -0.90
C VAL A 114 -7.57 1.22 -1.40
N ARG A 115 -8.47 1.85 -0.64
CA ARG A 115 -8.99 3.20 -0.88
C ARG A 115 -8.97 4.02 0.40
N PRO A 116 -8.67 5.34 0.33
CA PRO A 116 -8.84 6.27 1.42
C PRO A 116 -10.23 6.20 2.05
N THR A 117 -10.28 6.25 3.38
CA THR A 117 -11.53 6.19 4.15
C THR A 117 -11.37 6.94 5.47
N SER A 118 -12.48 7.25 6.14
CA SER A 118 -12.47 7.72 7.52
C SER A 118 -12.07 6.62 8.49
N ASN A 119 -11.67 7.01 9.69
CA ASN A 119 -11.46 6.10 10.81
C ASN A 119 -12.79 5.35 11.08
N PRO A 120 -12.82 4.00 11.05
CA PRO A 120 -14.06 3.23 11.25
C PRO A 120 -14.69 3.42 12.65
N THR A 121 -13.93 3.93 13.61
CA THR A 121 -14.42 4.19 14.96
C THR A 121 -14.99 5.61 15.17
N ASN A 122 -14.82 6.50 14.19
CA ASN A 122 -15.37 7.86 14.25
C ASN A 122 -16.74 7.90 13.59
N ALA A 123 -17.75 8.34 14.37
CA ALA A 123 -19.13 8.47 13.91
C ALA A 123 -19.36 9.68 12.97
N THR A 124 -18.34 10.47 12.67
CA THR A 124 -18.43 11.62 11.77
C THR A 124 -18.11 11.18 10.35
N ASP A 125 -19.02 11.44 9.41
CA ASP A 125 -18.88 11.11 7.98
C ASP A 125 -17.80 11.92 7.23
N GLU A 126 -17.06 12.77 7.92
CA GLU A 126 -15.97 13.53 7.32
C GLU A 126 -14.78 12.61 7.07
N THR A 127 -14.47 12.40 5.79
CA THR A 127 -13.27 11.69 5.37
C THR A 127 -12.05 12.56 5.68
N VAL A 128 -11.52 12.41 6.89
CA VAL A 128 -10.27 13.06 7.31
C VAL A 128 -9.10 12.26 6.73
N HIS A 129 -9.02 12.18 5.42
CA HIS A 129 -7.91 11.56 4.73
C HIS A 129 -7.20 12.59 3.86
N PHE A 130 -5.90 12.45 3.78
CA PHE A 130 -5.03 13.33 2.99
C PHE A 130 -5.35 13.30 1.48
N LEU A 131 -5.79 12.16 0.96
CA LEU A 131 -6.19 11.97 -0.43
C LEU A 131 -7.70 11.88 -0.56
N ASP A 132 -8.20 12.36 -1.71
CA ASP A 132 -9.60 12.20 -2.14
C ASP A 132 -10.00 10.72 -2.22
N SER A 133 -11.27 10.44 -2.03
CA SER A 133 -11.86 9.11 -2.09
C SER A 133 -11.73 8.41 -3.45
N LYS A 134 -11.33 9.12 -4.52
CA LYS A 134 -11.04 8.53 -5.83
C LYS A 134 -9.68 7.86 -5.91
N ALA A 135 -8.75 8.22 -5.02
CA ALA A 135 -7.44 7.61 -4.98
C ALA A 135 -7.53 6.11 -4.67
N THR A 136 -6.62 5.33 -5.22
CA THR A 136 -6.46 3.91 -4.89
C THR A 136 -4.99 3.53 -4.88
N SER A 137 -4.61 2.67 -3.96
CA SER A 137 -3.33 1.97 -4.01
C SER A 137 -3.56 0.49 -4.30
N ASN A 138 -2.83 0.00 -5.29
CA ASN A 138 -3.00 -1.32 -5.86
C ASN A 138 -1.69 -2.09 -5.70
N PHE A 139 -1.70 -3.12 -4.87
CA PHE A 139 -0.54 -3.92 -4.50
C PHE A 139 -0.62 -5.29 -5.16
N PHE A 140 0.46 -5.72 -5.79
CA PHE A 140 0.57 -7.03 -6.41
C PHE A 140 1.86 -7.72 -6.00
N ILE A 141 1.78 -9.03 -5.85
CA ILE A 141 2.92 -9.94 -5.99
C ILE A 141 2.58 -10.96 -7.05
N ARG A 142 3.55 -11.32 -7.88
CA ARG A 142 3.36 -12.27 -8.97
C ARG A 142 4.57 -13.17 -9.12
N ARG A 143 4.30 -14.40 -9.49
CA ARG A 143 5.28 -15.32 -10.06
C ARG A 143 4.81 -15.69 -11.46
N ASN A 144 5.65 -15.50 -12.44
CA ASN A 144 5.45 -15.96 -13.80
C ASN A 144 6.66 -16.82 -14.18
N GLU A 145 6.47 -18.14 -14.24
CA GLU A 145 7.56 -19.09 -14.38
C GLU A 145 8.68 -18.87 -13.35
N MET A 146 9.85 -18.40 -13.78
CA MET A 146 11.02 -18.13 -12.96
C MET A 146 11.13 -16.68 -12.46
N GLU A 147 10.29 -15.75 -12.96
CA GLU A 147 10.29 -14.35 -12.52
C GLU A 147 9.30 -14.14 -11.38
N ILE A 148 9.73 -13.43 -10.35
CA ILE A 148 8.87 -12.91 -9.28
C ILE A 148 8.90 -11.39 -9.34
N SER A 149 7.72 -10.75 -9.23
CA SER A 149 7.59 -9.30 -9.11
C SER A 149 6.77 -8.92 -7.89
N ALA A 150 7.11 -7.76 -7.30
CA ALA A 150 6.23 -6.99 -6.43
C ALA A 150 5.98 -5.63 -7.09
N GLU A 151 4.72 -5.21 -7.11
CA GLU A 151 4.30 -4.04 -7.87
C GLU A 151 3.29 -3.23 -7.06
N ILE A 152 3.43 -1.92 -7.07
CA ILE A 152 2.51 -0.98 -6.44
C ILE A 152 2.15 0.09 -7.47
N TYR A 153 0.84 0.32 -7.62
CA TYR A 153 0.28 1.37 -8.48
C TYR A 153 -0.63 2.24 -7.63
N ALA A 154 -0.25 3.49 -7.42
CA ALA A 154 -1.08 4.51 -6.82
C ALA A 154 -1.70 5.35 -7.94
N ILE A 155 -3.03 5.44 -7.94
CA ILE A 155 -3.81 5.98 -9.06
C ILE A 155 -4.82 7.01 -8.52
N ASN A 156 -5.04 8.08 -9.29
CA ASN A 156 -5.99 9.15 -9.00
C ASN A 156 -5.69 9.87 -7.66
N GLU A 157 -4.42 10.07 -7.36
CA GLU A 157 -3.98 10.75 -6.14
C GLU A 157 -4.25 12.25 -6.24
N ILE A 158 -5.35 12.70 -5.66
CA ILE A 158 -5.72 14.11 -5.51
C ILE A 158 -5.61 14.44 -4.02
N PRO A 159 -4.81 15.44 -3.65
CA PRO A 159 -4.79 15.91 -2.28
C PRO A 159 -6.16 16.48 -1.87
N ASN A 160 -6.65 16.09 -0.71
CA ASN A 160 -7.91 16.60 -0.14
C ASN A 160 -7.67 17.94 0.56
N PHE A 161 -7.98 19.06 -0.12
CA PHE A 161 -7.68 20.43 0.31
C PHE A 161 -8.88 21.18 0.90
N GLU A 162 -9.88 20.54 1.42
CA GLU A 162 -11.05 21.25 1.97
C GLU A 162 -10.72 22.24 3.09
N ASP A 163 -9.55 22.11 3.74
CA ASP A 163 -9.05 23.03 4.76
C ASP A 163 -7.88 23.88 4.24
N LYS A 164 -8.18 25.13 3.89
CA LYS A 164 -7.20 26.09 3.33
C LYS A 164 -5.97 26.34 4.21
N THR A 165 -6.10 26.27 5.52
CA THR A 165 -4.99 26.53 6.48
C THR A 165 -4.01 25.39 6.57
N ILE A 166 -4.47 24.15 6.30
CA ILE A 166 -3.61 22.98 6.25
C ILE A 166 -3.03 22.81 4.86
N SER A 167 -3.78 23.20 3.80
CA SER A 167 -3.34 23.12 2.42
C SER A 167 -1.99 23.78 2.17
N GLU A 168 -1.76 24.97 2.72
CA GLU A 168 -0.49 25.69 2.53
C GLU A 168 0.68 25.04 3.30
N LYS A 169 0.46 24.62 4.54
CA LYS A 169 1.49 23.95 5.35
C LYS A 169 1.85 22.57 4.82
N ILE A 170 0.85 21.80 4.40
CA ILE A 170 1.04 20.47 3.80
C ILE A 170 1.62 20.60 2.41
N ARG A 171 1.14 21.51 1.57
CA ARG A 171 1.69 21.76 0.25
C ARG A 171 3.16 22.18 0.32
N ASN A 172 3.50 23.11 1.20
CA ASN A 172 4.88 23.56 1.37
C ASN A 172 5.77 22.45 1.93
N LYS A 173 5.24 21.61 2.81
CA LYS A 173 5.95 20.45 3.35
C LYS A 173 6.03 19.30 2.34
N ALA A 174 4.98 19.05 1.55
CA ALA A 174 4.97 18.09 0.46
C ALA A 174 5.96 18.46 -0.64
N VAL A 175 6.05 19.75 -0.98
CA VAL A 175 7.03 20.30 -1.92
C VAL A 175 8.43 20.22 -1.33
N ALA A 176 8.62 20.57 -0.05
CA ALA A 176 9.90 20.52 0.64
C ALA A 176 10.43 19.08 0.84
N LEU A 177 9.53 18.10 0.96
CA LEU A 177 9.86 16.68 1.09
C LEU A 177 9.88 15.94 -0.28
N GLY A 178 9.84 16.69 -1.38
CA GLY A 178 9.92 16.10 -2.72
C GLY A 178 8.74 15.20 -3.10
N GLY A 179 7.53 15.53 -2.65
CA GLY A 179 6.34 14.72 -2.92
C GLY A 179 6.19 13.48 -2.03
N MET A 180 6.86 13.46 -0.90
CA MET A 180 6.95 12.28 0.01
C MET A 180 5.65 11.91 0.74
N LEU A 181 4.50 12.50 0.41
CA LEU A 181 3.37 12.39 1.34
C LEU A 181 2.57 11.10 1.27
N PHE A 182 2.39 10.51 0.12
CA PHE A 182 1.72 9.21 -0.02
C PHE A 182 2.12 8.56 -1.34
N GLY A 183 3.09 7.77 -1.38
CA GLY A 183 3.54 7.16 -2.62
C GLY A 183 4.74 7.87 -3.18
N SER A 184 5.60 8.42 -2.31
CA SER A 184 6.91 8.72 -2.82
C SER A 184 7.44 7.43 -3.44
N LYS A 185 7.78 7.51 -4.70
CA LYS A 185 8.38 6.42 -5.47
C LYS A 185 9.42 5.64 -4.63
N LEU A 186 10.21 6.35 -3.82
CA LEU A 186 11.19 5.79 -2.91
C LEU A 186 10.61 4.89 -1.79
N GLN A 187 9.42 5.22 -1.26
CA GLN A 187 8.79 4.39 -0.22
C GLN A 187 8.26 3.09 -0.80
N TRP A 188 7.58 3.19 -1.95
CA TRP A 188 7.04 2.03 -2.66
C TRP A 188 8.15 1.16 -3.25
N GLU A 189 9.23 1.75 -3.78
CA GLU A 189 10.41 1.02 -4.23
C GLU A 189 11.08 0.25 -3.09
N GLY A 190 11.20 0.86 -1.90
CA GLY A 190 11.72 0.15 -0.72
C GLY A 190 10.87 -1.06 -0.35
N LEU A 191 9.54 -0.91 -0.36
CA LEU A 191 8.62 -2.01 -0.02
C LEU A 191 8.66 -3.11 -1.09
N THR A 192 8.55 -2.77 -2.38
CA THR A 192 8.56 -3.77 -3.45
C THR A 192 9.89 -4.55 -3.48
N ASP A 193 11.03 -3.87 -3.31
CA ASP A 193 12.33 -4.51 -3.23
C ASP A 193 12.46 -5.42 -2.00
N GLY A 194 12.02 -4.92 -0.83
CA GLY A 194 12.10 -5.69 0.42
C GLY A 194 11.22 -6.93 0.42
N LEU A 195 10.02 -6.87 -0.20
CA LEU A 195 9.13 -8.01 -0.29
C LEU A 195 9.74 -9.19 -1.06
N ILE A 196 10.44 -8.93 -2.18
CA ILE A 196 10.99 -9.98 -3.05
C ILE A 196 12.45 -10.33 -2.75
N ARG A 197 13.09 -9.61 -1.84
CA ARG A 197 14.51 -9.81 -1.53
C ARG A 197 14.83 -11.24 -1.08
N ARG A 198 15.90 -11.81 -1.62
CA ARG A 198 16.46 -13.09 -1.13
C ARG A 198 16.96 -12.91 0.30
N GLU A 199 16.71 -13.89 1.14
CA GLU A 199 17.41 -14.00 2.41
C GLU A 199 18.87 -14.37 2.17
N LYS A 200 19.76 -13.77 2.93
CA LYS A 200 21.19 -14.07 2.87
C LYS A 200 21.48 -15.37 3.60
#